data_1e21e8c3995ff73b5ea9446b158046db
#
_entry.id   1e21e8c3995ff73b5ea9446b158046db
#
_cell.length_a   1.000
_cell.length_b   1.000
_cell.length_c   1.000
_cell.angle_alpha   90.00
_cell.angle_beta   90.00
_cell.angle_gamma   90.00
#
_symmetry.space_group_name_H-M   'P 1'
#
loop_
_entity.id
_entity.type
_entity.pdbx_description
1 polymer ?
#
loop_
_entity_poly.entity_id
_entity_poly.type
_entity_poly.pdbx_seq_one_letter_code
_entity_poly.pdbx_strand_id
1 'polypeptide(L)'
;TLQMRDLLFKKENGQGYVEDKPVPPANLDVSEQIVEDGLGSGNMYWMNNGYKDGEDDDHRYVLKSDTTIKVDLSNPKTLTYGGNQGANVANIIWGDPDYTADGFIDMNGHKLTLISEANHLRHYASGILSHGGDLEIKNAAGIDIDIHGDKNAKSGIYVWGQGRNGASLTISNDNQAEHAVKIRNTAAEKDAAILVDGRSVKDGGSAKLVIKGLVDVENDDVSVIQANKGDVSIGGGKIIAKGDKASSLKINNDGKIQINGNLSDRNVLTAGAVKHDVQIEGNVLAQKGRLGLVLNTDGSYIKGLIGTDAGTAGQTYMMLSDGASWYHEGKGARTDSIKESKIKNLEADGGNIYQKNEKPITIENYKGNMKLFYKHENAGTKAEDYKSGDVHIGSAAEGSRITVVTDNSGITMTDEAQIYEVLNALAGKLYYD
;
A
#
# COMPACT_ATOMS: atom_id res chain seq x y z
N THR A 1 -12.84 0.30 32.79
CA THR A 1 -11.86 1.10 33.57
C THR A 1 -11.34 2.24 32.72
N LEU A 2 -11.53 3.45 33.23
CA LEU A 2 -11.01 4.63 32.57
C LEU A 2 -9.48 4.60 32.58
N GLN A 3 -8.90 4.94 31.45
CA GLN A 3 -7.47 5.16 31.37
C GLN A 3 -7.10 6.36 32.23
N MET A 4 -6.12 6.19 33.08
CA MET A 4 -5.57 7.31 33.81
C MET A 4 -4.82 8.24 32.85
N ARG A 5 -5.07 9.53 32.99
CA ARG A 5 -4.36 10.57 32.26
C ARG A 5 -3.72 11.54 33.20
N ASP A 6 -2.54 11.94 32.84
CA ASP A 6 -1.83 12.99 33.53
C ASP A 6 -1.98 14.28 32.71
N LEU A 7 -2.80 15.19 33.19
CA LEU A 7 -3.07 16.46 32.56
C LEU A 7 -2.20 17.53 33.24
N LEU A 8 -1.18 17.96 32.55
CA LEU A 8 -0.29 19.00 33.04
C LEU A 8 -0.56 20.33 32.33
N PHE A 9 -0.98 21.32 33.10
CA PHE A 9 -1.14 22.67 32.57
C PHE A 9 0.21 23.36 32.46
N LYS A 10 0.56 23.81 31.24
CA LYS A 10 1.81 24.54 30.94
C LYS A 10 1.52 25.86 30.29
N LYS A 11 2.47 26.82 30.45
CA LYS A 11 2.48 28.08 29.72
C LYS A 11 3.76 28.19 28.92
N GLU A 12 3.62 28.51 27.65
CA GLU A 12 4.75 28.81 26.78
C GLU A 12 4.45 30.09 25.97
N ASN A 13 5.36 31.04 25.98
CA ASN A 13 5.16 32.31 25.30
C ASN A 13 3.86 33.05 25.66
N GLY A 14 3.44 32.96 26.92
CA GLY A 14 2.21 33.59 27.41
C GLY A 14 0.91 32.84 27.08
N GLN A 15 0.97 31.74 26.39
CA GLN A 15 -0.19 30.91 26.06
C GLN A 15 -0.25 29.66 26.94
N GLY A 16 -1.40 29.43 27.54
CA GLY A 16 -1.64 28.21 28.29
C GLY A 16 -2.03 27.04 27.36
N TYR A 17 -1.53 25.86 27.66
CA TYR A 17 -1.92 24.62 27.02
C TYR A 17 -1.93 23.47 28.01
N VAL A 18 -2.66 22.41 27.68
CA VAL A 18 -2.68 21.19 28.47
C VAL A 18 -1.84 20.13 27.79
N GLU A 19 -0.81 19.67 28.45
CA GLU A 19 -0.05 18.49 28.04
C GLU A 19 -0.76 17.25 28.59
N ASP A 20 -1.28 16.44 27.69
CA ASP A 20 -1.95 15.18 28.03
C ASP A 20 -0.97 14.04 27.81
N LYS A 21 -0.51 13.44 28.89
CA LYS A 21 0.36 12.27 28.88
C LYS A 21 -0.44 11.05 29.31
N PRO A 22 -0.86 10.20 28.38
CA PRO A 22 -1.46 8.94 28.76
C PRO A 22 -0.45 8.09 29.53
N VAL A 23 -0.90 7.50 30.61
CA VAL A 23 -0.13 6.53 31.38
C VAL A 23 -0.63 5.14 30.95
N PRO A 24 0.06 4.42 30.07
CA PRO A 24 -0.36 3.10 29.65
C PRO A 24 0.11 2.08 30.68
N PRO A 25 -0.78 1.47 31.46
CA PRO A 25 -0.43 0.28 32.20
C PRO A 25 -0.23 -0.89 31.25
N ALA A 26 0.63 -1.83 31.61
CA ALA A 26 0.69 -3.11 30.94
C ALA A 26 -0.70 -3.76 30.97
N ASN A 27 -1.20 -4.32 29.87
CA ASN A 27 -2.51 -4.98 29.77
C ASN A 27 -3.72 -4.07 29.99
N LEU A 28 -3.70 -2.89 29.41
CA LEU A 28 -4.85 -2.00 29.45
C LEU A 28 -6.02 -2.55 28.63
N ASP A 29 -7.20 -2.59 29.23
CA ASP A 29 -8.46 -2.75 28.50
C ASP A 29 -8.87 -1.40 27.91
N VAL A 30 -8.89 -1.32 26.59
CA VAL A 30 -9.22 -0.08 25.88
C VAL A 30 -10.62 -0.05 25.29
N SER A 31 -11.44 -1.07 25.54
CA SER A 31 -12.78 -1.17 24.97
C SER A 31 -13.71 -0.03 25.39
N GLU A 32 -13.51 0.51 26.58
CA GLU A 32 -14.31 1.61 27.12
C GLU A 32 -13.74 2.99 26.81
N GLN A 33 -12.64 3.05 26.07
CA GLN A 33 -11.98 4.30 25.72
C GLN A 33 -12.48 4.83 24.40
N ILE A 34 -13.77 5.04 24.31
CA ILE A 34 -14.35 5.74 23.18
C ILE A 34 -14.21 7.22 23.46
N VAL A 35 -13.32 7.88 22.74
CA VAL A 35 -13.18 9.31 22.82
C VAL A 35 -13.89 9.92 21.64
N GLU A 36 -15.03 10.43 21.90
CA GLU A 36 -15.75 11.28 20.97
C GLU A 36 -15.39 12.73 21.27
N ASP A 37 -15.33 13.53 20.22
CA ASP A 37 -15.29 14.97 20.27
C ASP A 37 -14.13 15.65 20.94
N GLY A 38 -13.23 16.13 20.24
CA GLY A 38 -12.55 17.33 20.61
C GLY A 38 -12.03 17.49 22.04
N LEU A 39 -12.16 16.47 22.87
CA LEU A 39 -11.47 16.45 24.15
C LEU A 39 -9.99 16.26 23.98
N GLY A 40 -9.56 16.30 22.75
CA GLY A 40 -8.18 16.49 22.40
C GLY A 40 -7.20 15.45 22.82
N SER A 41 -7.69 14.49 23.41
CA SER A 41 -6.88 13.53 24.12
C SER A 41 -7.03 12.13 23.53
N GLY A 42 -7.92 11.97 22.58
CA GLY A 42 -8.17 10.69 21.97
C GLY A 42 -7.03 10.12 21.19
N ASN A 43 -6.26 10.98 20.62
CA ASN A 43 -5.12 10.64 19.79
C ASN A 43 -3.97 9.97 20.49
N MET A 44 -3.98 9.95 21.82
CA MET A 44 -2.78 9.59 22.58
C MET A 44 -2.96 8.30 23.36
N TYR A 45 -4.01 7.54 23.07
CA TYR A 45 -4.32 6.41 23.91
C TYR A 45 -3.30 5.30 23.89
N TRP A 46 -2.82 4.97 22.75
CA TRP A 46 -1.89 3.87 22.62
C TRP A 46 -0.55 4.38 22.21
N MET A 47 0.00 5.17 23.08
CA MET A 47 1.35 5.67 22.90
C MET A 47 2.35 4.76 23.56
N ASN A 48 3.45 4.62 22.91
CA ASN A 48 4.61 4.11 23.57
C ASN A 48 5.04 5.06 24.68
N ASN A 49 5.18 4.50 25.83
CA ASN A 49 5.72 5.19 26.96
C ASN A 49 7.17 4.92 27.26
N GLY A 50 7.88 4.31 26.38
CA GLY A 50 9.34 4.34 26.46
C GLY A 50 9.89 5.77 26.54
N TYR A 51 9.03 6.71 26.17
CA TYR A 51 9.30 8.14 26.31
C TYR A 51 9.27 8.63 27.77
N LYS A 52 8.54 7.98 28.65
CA LYS A 52 8.45 8.37 30.05
C LYS A 52 9.59 7.73 30.81
N ASP A 53 10.51 8.54 31.26
CA ASP A 53 11.61 8.15 32.13
C ASP A 53 12.77 7.35 31.49
N GLY A 54 12.79 7.22 30.16
CA GLY A 54 13.86 6.49 29.48
C GLY A 54 13.82 4.98 29.71
N GLU A 55 12.65 4.45 30.04
CA GLU A 55 12.45 3.02 30.22
C GLU A 55 11.91 2.40 28.93
N ASP A 56 12.56 1.34 28.46
CA ASP A 56 12.13 0.54 27.31
C ASP A 56 11.11 -0.52 27.77
N ASP A 57 9.93 -0.09 28.17
CA ASP A 57 8.90 -0.98 28.66
C ASP A 57 7.96 -1.42 27.54
N ASP A 58 7.77 -2.71 27.40
CA ASP A 58 6.77 -3.28 26.51
C ASP A 58 5.35 -2.99 27.03
N HIS A 59 4.46 -2.65 26.12
CA HIS A 59 3.07 -2.36 26.45
C HIS A 59 2.10 -3.28 25.71
N ARG A 60 1.10 -3.76 26.44
CA ARG A 60 0.09 -4.69 25.93
C ARG A 60 -1.31 -4.16 26.17
N TYR A 61 -2.12 -4.21 25.12
CA TYR A 61 -3.51 -3.77 25.14
C TYR A 61 -4.40 -4.87 24.57
N VAL A 62 -5.59 -5.02 25.15
CA VAL A 62 -6.58 -5.99 24.69
C VAL A 62 -7.90 -5.30 24.46
N LEU A 63 -8.51 -5.51 23.29
CA LEU A 63 -9.87 -5.06 23.04
C LEU A 63 -10.87 -6.05 23.64
N LYS A 64 -11.87 -5.54 24.33
CA LYS A 64 -12.97 -6.34 24.89
C LYS A 64 -14.26 -6.25 24.06
N SER A 65 -14.31 -5.29 23.17
CA SER A 65 -15.44 -5.07 22.27
C SER A 65 -14.96 -4.34 21.03
N ASP A 66 -15.82 -4.17 20.05
CA ASP A 66 -15.56 -3.29 18.93
C ASP A 66 -15.30 -1.88 19.47
N THR A 67 -14.22 -1.26 18.98
CA THR A 67 -13.71 -0.02 19.55
C THR A 67 -13.58 1.04 18.48
N THR A 68 -14.00 2.27 18.81
CA THR A 68 -13.82 3.44 17.96
C THR A 68 -12.97 4.47 18.68
N ILE A 69 -11.94 4.97 18.01
CA ILE A 69 -11.13 6.09 18.48
C ILE A 69 -11.28 7.24 17.50
N LYS A 70 -11.71 8.39 17.98
CA LYS A 70 -11.90 9.59 17.16
C LYS A 70 -10.97 10.69 17.62
N VAL A 71 -10.27 11.30 16.66
CA VAL A 71 -9.47 12.50 16.89
C VAL A 71 -10.06 13.65 16.10
N ASP A 72 -10.43 14.71 16.79
CA ASP A 72 -10.94 15.93 16.20
C ASP A 72 -9.90 17.05 16.32
N LEU A 73 -9.32 17.41 15.19
CA LEU A 73 -8.34 18.50 15.07
C LEU A 73 -8.99 19.84 14.70
N SER A 74 -10.31 19.91 14.65
CA SER A 74 -11.03 21.17 14.39
C SER A 74 -10.94 22.15 15.56
N ASN A 75 -10.71 21.63 16.76
CA ASN A 75 -10.60 22.45 17.97
C ASN A 75 -9.14 22.64 18.37
N PRO A 76 -8.57 23.87 18.19
CA PRO A 76 -7.17 24.15 18.49
C PRO A 76 -6.78 24.02 19.97
N LYS A 77 -7.75 23.89 20.89
CA LYS A 77 -7.45 23.66 22.30
C LYS A 77 -7.02 22.23 22.58
N THR A 78 -7.18 21.35 21.62
CA THR A 78 -7.18 19.96 21.90
C THR A 78 -5.91 19.29 21.56
N LEU A 79 -4.85 19.82 21.16
CA LEU A 79 -3.72 18.95 20.92
C LEU A 79 -2.46 19.62 20.58
N THR A 80 -1.66 19.67 21.54
CA THR A 80 -0.24 19.78 21.30
C THR A 80 0.45 18.56 21.88
N TYR A 81 0.75 17.60 21.05
CA TYR A 81 1.77 16.62 21.40
C TYR A 81 3.10 17.37 21.53
N GLY A 82 3.62 17.46 22.77
CA GLY A 82 4.89 18.08 23.03
C GLY A 82 4.97 19.59 22.74
N GLY A 83 3.87 20.32 22.66
CA GLY A 83 3.88 21.75 22.36
C GLY A 83 4.35 22.11 20.95
N ASN A 84 4.57 21.13 20.11
CA ASN A 84 5.17 21.31 18.80
C ASN A 84 4.08 21.56 17.75
N GLN A 85 4.06 22.76 17.23
CA GLN A 85 3.15 23.17 16.16
C GLN A 85 3.61 22.55 14.85
N GLY A 86 3.06 21.43 14.46
CA GLY A 86 3.42 20.71 13.25
C GLY A 86 3.69 19.22 13.50
N ALA A 87 3.49 18.76 14.72
CA ALA A 87 3.60 17.35 15.04
C ALA A 87 2.51 16.53 14.32
N ASN A 88 2.85 15.34 13.92
CA ASN A 88 1.87 14.36 13.49
C ASN A 88 1.00 13.97 14.66
N VAL A 89 -0.29 13.85 14.40
CA VAL A 89 -1.27 13.39 15.36
C VAL A 89 -1.99 12.19 14.78
N ALA A 90 -2.08 11.13 15.54
CA ALA A 90 -2.72 9.90 15.09
C ALA A 90 -3.62 9.33 16.18
N ASN A 91 -4.58 8.50 15.77
CA ASN A 91 -5.42 7.76 16.72
C ASN A 91 -4.58 6.78 17.54
N ILE A 92 -3.61 6.14 16.88
CA ILE A 92 -2.61 5.29 17.52
C ILE A 92 -1.23 5.82 17.17
N ILE A 93 -0.45 6.12 18.20
CA ILE A 93 0.96 6.47 18.04
C ILE A 93 1.80 5.47 18.83
N TRP A 94 2.77 4.88 18.16
CA TRP A 94 3.69 3.98 18.81
C TRP A 94 5.14 4.40 18.57
N GLY A 95 5.88 4.42 19.66
CA GLY A 95 7.33 4.53 19.63
C GLY A 95 7.88 5.93 19.54
N ASP A 96 9.15 5.97 19.84
CA ASP A 96 10.03 7.11 19.71
C ASP A 96 11.36 6.58 19.16
N PRO A 97 12.03 7.26 18.22
CA PRO A 97 13.26 6.76 17.61
C PRO A 97 14.41 6.52 18.62
N ASP A 98 14.33 7.11 19.78
CA ASP A 98 15.35 6.97 20.84
C ASP A 98 15.11 5.76 21.75
N TYR A 99 13.97 5.08 21.63
CA TYR A 99 13.57 3.96 22.49
C TYR A 99 13.17 2.74 21.69
N THR A 100 13.36 1.54 22.28
CA THR A 100 13.16 0.25 21.62
C THR A 100 12.01 -0.58 22.20
N ALA A 101 11.12 0.02 22.98
CA ALA A 101 9.99 -0.68 23.56
C ALA A 101 9.07 -1.25 22.47
N ASP A 102 8.50 -2.43 22.74
CA ASP A 102 7.55 -3.10 21.85
C ASP A 102 6.12 -2.91 22.32
N GLY A 103 5.22 -2.73 21.37
CA GLY A 103 3.80 -2.58 21.59
C GLY A 103 3.00 -3.76 21.05
N PHE A 104 1.99 -4.18 21.81
CA PHE A 104 1.12 -5.27 21.43
C PHE A 104 -0.33 -4.84 21.63
N ILE A 105 -1.11 -4.94 20.57
CA ILE A 105 -2.56 -4.76 20.64
C ILE A 105 -3.18 -6.07 20.20
N ASP A 106 -3.84 -6.75 21.13
CA ASP A 106 -4.66 -7.90 20.81
C ASP A 106 -6.10 -7.40 20.58
N MET A 107 -6.53 -7.41 19.32
CA MET A 107 -7.89 -7.02 18.97
C MET A 107 -8.93 -8.06 19.38
N ASN A 108 -8.49 -9.26 19.78
CA ASN A 108 -9.35 -10.31 20.31
C ASN A 108 -10.55 -10.63 19.42
N GLY A 109 -10.37 -10.52 18.10
CA GLY A 109 -11.43 -10.74 17.12
C GLY A 109 -12.45 -9.61 17.00
N HIS A 110 -12.20 -8.46 17.61
CA HIS A 110 -13.03 -7.27 17.50
C HIS A 110 -12.58 -6.35 16.35
N LYS A 111 -13.45 -5.41 16.01
CA LYS A 111 -13.22 -4.38 15.01
C LYS A 111 -12.71 -3.10 15.65
N LEU A 112 -11.77 -2.44 14.99
CA LEU A 112 -11.22 -1.16 15.37
C LEU A 112 -11.54 -0.11 14.31
N THR A 113 -12.16 0.99 14.71
CA THR A 113 -12.46 2.12 13.84
C THR A 113 -11.70 3.34 14.32
N LEU A 114 -10.90 3.91 13.40
CA LEU A 114 -10.07 5.06 13.67
C LEU A 114 -10.56 6.22 12.80
N ILE A 115 -11.01 7.29 13.42
CA ILE A 115 -11.56 8.46 12.74
C ILE A 115 -10.72 9.67 13.08
N SER A 116 -10.24 10.36 12.05
CA SER A 116 -9.50 11.61 12.21
C SER A 116 -10.10 12.72 11.38
N GLU A 117 -10.27 13.88 11.99
CA GLU A 117 -10.71 15.10 11.33
C GLU A 117 -9.54 16.08 11.21
N ALA A 118 -8.98 16.19 10.02
CA ALA A 118 -7.78 16.96 9.73
C ALA A 118 -8.13 18.37 9.25
N ASN A 119 -8.44 19.26 10.18
CA ASN A 119 -8.84 20.64 9.88
C ASN A 119 -7.86 21.70 10.42
N HIS A 120 -6.80 21.28 11.09
CA HIS A 120 -5.86 22.21 11.69
C HIS A 120 -4.65 22.45 10.80
N LEU A 121 -4.23 23.71 10.67
CA LEU A 121 -3.14 24.13 9.78
C LEU A 121 -1.74 23.58 10.12
N ARG A 122 -1.53 23.13 11.36
CA ARG A 122 -0.21 22.81 11.89
C ARG A 122 -0.02 21.37 12.33
N HIS A 123 -1.06 20.55 12.27
CA HIS A 123 -0.99 19.16 12.71
C HIS A 123 -1.41 18.24 11.57
N TYR A 124 -0.64 17.19 11.36
CA TYR A 124 -0.93 16.16 10.38
C TYR A 124 -1.69 15.02 11.02
N ALA A 125 -2.88 14.71 10.53
CA ALA A 125 -3.69 13.61 11.03
C ALA A 125 -3.33 12.30 10.32
N SER A 126 -3.13 11.25 11.11
CA SER A 126 -2.96 9.87 10.66
C SER A 126 -3.87 8.94 11.45
N GLY A 127 -4.10 7.73 10.95
CA GLY A 127 -4.76 6.68 11.73
C GLY A 127 -3.77 6.02 12.68
N ILE A 128 -2.75 5.38 12.13
CA ILE A 128 -1.70 4.70 12.90
C ILE A 128 -0.35 5.28 12.50
N LEU A 129 0.41 5.74 13.48
CA LEU A 129 1.80 6.16 13.33
C LEU A 129 2.69 5.25 14.16
N SER A 130 3.57 4.49 13.50
CA SER A 130 4.66 3.75 14.16
C SER A 130 5.98 4.49 13.91
N HIS A 131 6.60 4.99 14.97
CA HIS A 131 7.77 5.86 14.88
C HIS A 131 8.99 5.36 15.67
N GLY A 132 8.94 4.19 16.20
CA GLY A 132 10.05 3.56 16.92
C GLY A 132 9.61 2.25 17.55
N GLY A 133 10.52 1.30 17.66
CA GLY A 133 10.21 -0.03 18.16
C GLY A 133 9.29 -0.82 17.24
N ASP A 134 8.79 -1.93 17.74
CA ASP A 134 7.92 -2.84 17.02
C ASP A 134 6.50 -2.78 17.57
N LEU A 135 5.53 -2.41 16.73
CA LEU A 135 4.11 -2.50 17.06
C LEU A 135 3.49 -3.72 16.38
N GLU A 136 2.87 -4.57 17.18
CA GLU A 136 2.15 -5.74 16.67
C GLU A 136 0.66 -5.64 17.03
N ILE A 137 -0.20 -5.77 16.02
CA ILE A 137 -1.66 -5.81 16.18
C ILE A 137 -2.14 -7.20 15.77
N LYS A 138 -2.62 -7.97 16.74
CA LYS A 138 -3.01 -9.37 16.57
C LYS A 138 -4.53 -9.53 16.54
N ASN A 139 -4.98 -10.64 15.94
CA ASN A 139 -6.38 -11.06 15.92
C ASN A 139 -7.32 -9.96 15.44
N ALA A 140 -6.92 -9.29 14.36
CA ALA A 140 -7.66 -8.17 13.80
C ALA A 140 -8.87 -8.68 13.01
N ALA A 141 -10.08 -8.28 13.41
CA ALA A 141 -11.32 -8.56 12.69
C ALA A 141 -11.84 -7.34 11.93
N GLY A 142 -10.91 -6.56 11.40
CA GLY A 142 -11.15 -5.34 10.63
C GLY A 142 -10.60 -4.11 11.33
N ILE A 143 -9.90 -3.30 10.55
CA ILE A 143 -9.44 -1.97 10.97
C ILE A 143 -9.94 -0.99 9.93
N ASP A 144 -10.85 -0.10 10.31
CA ASP A 144 -11.33 0.96 9.44
C ASP A 144 -10.67 2.27 9.84
N ILE A 145 -9.97 2.89 8.89
CA ILE A 145 -9.34 4.19 9.06
C ILE A 145 -10.04 5.19 8.15
N ASP A 146 -10.64 6.20 8.75
CA ASP A 146 -11.36 7.27 8.06
C ASP A 146 -10.74 8.61 8.43
N ILE A 147 -10.12 9.25 7.45
CA ILE A 147 -9.53 10.58 7.60
C ILE A 147 -10.28 11.53 6.68
N HIS A 148 -10.79 12.63 7.24
CA HIS A 148 -11.46 13.67 6.49
C HIS A 148 -11.04 15.06 6.96
N GLY A 149 -11.47 16.08 6.27
CA GLY A 149 -11.17 17.47 6.60
C GLY A 149 -10.50 18.23 5.45
N ASP A 150 -10.07 19.45 5.74
CA ASP A 150 -9.64 20.38 4.70
C ASP A 150 -8.12 20.40 4.51
N LYS A 151 -7.35 20.11 5.54
CA LYS A 151 -5.91 20.36 5.54
C LYS A 151 -5.15 19.35 6.38
N ASN A 152 -3.90 19.12 5.96
CA ASN A 152 -2.91 18.42 6.76
C ASN A 152 -3.28 16.99 7.15
N ALA A 153 -3.93 16.28 6.26
CA ALA A 153 -4.00 14.84 6.40
C ALA A 153 -2.67 14.21 5.99
N LYS A 154 -2.22 13.28 6.78
CA LYS A 154 -1.08 12.42 6.46
C LYS A 154 -1.60 11.08 5.92
N SER A 155 -0.79 10.06 6.01
CA SER A 155 -1.17 8.70 5.63
C SER A 155 -2.09 8.06 6.65
N GLY A 156 -3.00 7.22 6.21
CA GLY A 156 -3.82 6.42 7.11
C GLY A 156 -2.96 5.53 8.00
N ILE A 157 -1.97 4.88 7.41
CA ILE A 157 -0.90 4.17 8.12
C ILE A 157 0.43 4.80 7.73
N TYR A 158 1.18 5.20 8.74
CA TYR A 158 2.51 5.80 8.58
C TYR A 158 3.51 5.04 9.44
N VAL A 159 4.46 4.37 8.81
CA VAL A 159 5.62 3.78 9.48
C VAL A 159 6.83 4.63 9.16
N TRP A 160 7.34 5.28 10.16
CA TRP A 160 8.42 6.23 10.02
C TRP A 160 9.64 5.77 10.82
N GLY A 161 10.61 5.20 10.12
CA GLY A 161 11.87 4.78 10.74
C GLY A 161 12.86 5.92 10.85
N GLN A 162 13.44 6.07 12.02
CA GLN A 162 14.55 6.96 12.27
C GLN A 162 15.63 6.26 13.08
N GLY A 163 16.89 6.64 12.83
CA GLY A 163 18.01 6.15 13.60
C GLY A 163 18.25 4.65 13.46
N ARG A 164 18.89 4.08 14.44
CA ARG A 164 19.27 2.65 14.46
C ARG A 164 18.12 1.72 14.81
N ASN A 165 17.17 2.21 15.57
CA ASN A 165 16.07 1.39 16.05
C ASN A 165 15.00 1.18 14.99
N GLY A 166 14.89 2.10 14.05
CA GLY A 166 13.88 2.02 13.00
C GLY A 166 12.45 2.05 13.55
N ALA A 167 11.52 1.52 12.79
CA ALA A 167 10.14 1.34 13.20
C ALA A 167 9.53 0.15 12.45
N SER A 168 8.63 -0.59 13.09
CA SER A 168 7.86 -1.61 12.43
C SER A 168 6.41 -1.65 12.90
N LEU A 169 5.54 -2.10 12.01
CA LEU A 169 4.13 -2.39 12.29
C LEU A 169 3.77 -3.71 11.64
N THR A 170 3.24 -4.62 12.42
CA THR A 170 2.69 -5.89 11.94
C THR A 170 1.23 -5.99 12.32
N ILE A 171 0.36 -6.19 11.32
CA ILE A 171 -1.08 -6.40 11.52
C ILE A 171 -1.41 -7.81 11.07
N SER A 172 -1.92 -8.62 11.98
CA SER A 172 -2.34 -9.99 11.73
C SER A 172 -3.86 -10.05 11.60
N ASN A 173 -4.32 -9.97 10.38
CA ASN A 173 -5.69 -10.21 9.96
C ASN A 173 -5.74 -11.41 9.02
N ASP A 174 -6.89 -11.75 8.48
CA ASP A 174 -7.09 -12.93 7.67
C ASP A 174 -7.61 -12.60 6.26
N ASN A 175 -8.15 -13.61 5.60
CA ASN A 175 -8.59 -13.57 4.21
C ASN A 175 -10.09 -13.25 4.06
N GLN A 176 -10.75 -12.85 5.13
CA GLN A 176 -12.15 -12.43 5.09
C GLN A 176 -12.24 -10.95 4.74
N ALA A 177 -13.10 -10.59 3.79
CA ALA A 177 -13.21 -9.22 3.30
C ALA A 177 -13.60 -8.24 4.39
N GLU A 178 -14.45 -8.63 5.32
CA GLU A 178 -14.87 -7.81 6.47
C GLU A 178 -13.75 -7.60 7.51
N HIS A 179 -12.70 -8.41 7.45
CA HIS A 179 -11.53 -8.28 8.33
C HIS A 179 -10.39 -7.48 7.68
N ALA A 180 -10.63 -6.90 6.51
CA ALA A 180 -9.63 -6.11 5.83
C ALA A 180 -9.21 -4.86 6.62
N VAL A 181 -7.97 -4.43 6.39
CA VAL A 181 -7.52 -3.10 6.78
C VAL A 181 -8.02 -2.13 5.71
N LYS A 182 -8.99 -1.29 6.08
CA LYS A 182 -9.64 -0.36 5.17
C LYS A 182 -9.19 1.06 5.46
N ILE A 183 -8.77 1.78 4.43
CA ILE A 183 -8.35 3.17 4.56
C ILE A 183 -9.11 4.02 3.54
N ARG A 184 -9.78 5.06 4.04
CA ARG A 184 -10.42 6.11 3.25
C ARG A 184 -9.93 7.46 3.76
N ASN A 185 -9.29 8.20 2.89
CA ASN A 185 -8.82 9.55 3.18
C ASN A 185 -9.46 10.52 2.20
N THR A 186 -10.48 11.25 2.68
CA THR A 186 -11.22 12.23 1.89
C THR A 186 -10.80 13.67 2.20
N ALA A 187 -9.74 13.88 2.95
CA ALA A 187 -9.21 15.20 3.21
C ALA A 187 -8.74 15.87 1.91
N ALA A 188 -8.86 17.19 1.85
CA ALA A 188 -8.48 17.93 0.64
C ALA A 188 -6.96 17.91 0.38
N GLU A 189 -6.16 17.90 1.44
CA GLU A 189 -4.70 17.76 1.37
C GLU A 189 -4.27 16.50 2.10
N LYS A 190 -3.59 15.61 1.42
CA LYS A 190 -3.22 14.31 1.96
C LYS A 190 -1.94 13.75 1.35
N ASP A 191 -1.39 12.75 2.01
CA ASP A 191 -0.29 11.93 1.53
C ASP A 191 -0.78 10.55 1.05
N ALA A 192 0.12 9.63 0.75
CA ALA A 192 -0.22 8.25 0.43
C ALA A 192 -1.14 7.64 1.49
N ALA A 193 -2.02 6.72 1.10
CA ALA A 193 -2.88 6.04 2.08
C ALA A 193 -2.04 5.23 3.07
N ILE A 194 -1.01 4.56 2.59
CA ILE A 194 0.00 3.86 3.39
C ILE A 194 1.37 4.38 2.99
N LEU A 195 2.14 4.87 3.96
CA LEU A 195 3.52 5.31 3.75
C LEU A 195 4.46 4.59 4.72
N VAL A 196 5.49 3.97 4.17
CA VAL A 196 6.59 3.37 4.93
C VAL A 196 7.87 4.07 4.53
N ASP A 197 8.42 4.87 5.42
CA ASP A 197 9.55 5.75 5.15
C ASP A 197 10.74 5.39 6.01
N GLY A 198 11.79 4.88 5.37
CA GLY A 198 13.05 4.51 5.99
C GLY A 198 14.21 5.42 5.63
N ARG A 199 13.97 6.58 5.04
CA ARG A 199 15.07 7.47 4.62
C ARG A 199 15.94 7.99 5.75
N SER A 200 15.41 8.06 6.95
CA SER A 200 16.12 8.54 8.14
C SER A 200 16.69 7.42 9.02
N VAL A 201 16.60 6.16 8.60
CA VAL A 201 17.23 5.05 9.32
C VAL A 201 18.74 5.07 9.16
N LYS A 202 19.45 4.56 10.16
CA LYS A 202 20.91 4.46 10.21
C LYS A 202 21.33 3.08 10.70
N ASP A 203 22.49 2.62 10.27
CA ASP A 203 23.24 1.50 10.86
C ASP A 203 22.40 0.26 11.20
N GLY A 204 21.68 -0.29 10.24
CA GLY A 204 20.88 -1.50 10.41
C GLY A 204 19.43 -1.26 10.86
N GLY A 205 19.03 -0.01 11.08
CA GLY A 205 17.62 0.34 11.28
C GLY A 205 16.82 0.12 10.00
N SER A 206 15.51 -0.10 10.14
CA SER A 206 14.60 -0.28 9.03
C SER A 206 13.25 0.36 9.30
N ALA A 207 12.49 0.60 8.25
CA ALA A 207 11.06 0.91 8.35
C ALA A 207 10.31 -0.22 7.65
N LYS A 208 9.41 -0.89 8.38
CA LYS A 208 8.79 -2.12 7.89
C LYS A 208 7.31 -2.19 8.27
N LEU A 209 6.49 -2.53 7.29
CA LEU A 209 5.07 -2.82 7.48
C LEU A 209 4.75 -4.22 6.96
N VAL A 210 4.06 -4.99 7.78
CA VAL A 210 3.48 -6.28 7.39
C VAL A 210 1.99 -6.26 7.71
N ILE A 211 1.15 -6.47 6.68
CA ILE A 211 -0.28 -6.76 6.84
C ILE A 211 -0.48 -8.16 6.29
N LYS A 212 -0.76 -9.12 7.16
CA LYS A 212 -0.77 -10.54 6.78
C LYS A 212 -1.96 -10.95 5.93
N GLY A 213 -3.09 -10.28 6.11
CA GLY A 213 -4.32 -10.55 5.36
C GLY A 213 -4.65 -9.50 4.32
N LEU A 214 -5.93 -9.20 4.19
CA LEU A 214 -6.45 -8.32 3.15
C LEU A 214 -6.37 -6.84 3.56
N VAL A 215 -6.15 -6.00 2.55
CA VAL A 215 -6.37 -4.56 2.61
C VAL A 215 -7.54 -4.17 1.70
N ASP A 216 -8.15 -3.05 2.00
CA ASP A 216 -9.10 -2.36 1.14
C ASP A 216 -8.79 -0.86 1.21
N VAL A 217 -7.85 -0.45 0.37
CA VAL A 217 -7.25 0.88 0.44
C VAL A 217 -7.40 1.60 -0.88
N GLU A 218 -7.72 2.87 -0.80
CA GLU A 218 -7.80 3.75 -1.96
C GLU A 218 -7.24 5.13 -1.64
N ASN A 219 -6.81 5.82 -2.66
CA ASN A 219 -6.39 7.21 -2.57
C ASN A 219 -6.58 7.91 -3.92
N ASP A 220 -6.77 9.21 -3.90
CA ASP A 220 -6.94 10.03 -5.10
C ASP A 220 -5.79 11.02 -5.32
N ASP A 221 -4.76 10.98 -4.49
CA ASP A 221 -3.57 11.82 -4.60
C ASP A 221 -2.31 11.05 -4.23
N VAL A 222 -1.17 11.44 -4.73
CA VAL A 222 0.15 10.85 -4.53
C VAL A 222 0.21 9.37 -4.94
N SER A 223 -0.13 8.49 -4.03
CA SER A 223 -0.14 7.04 -4.24
C SER A 223 -1.05 6.36 -3.21
N VAL A 224 -1.43 5.13 -3.48
CA VAL A 224 -2.16 4.33 -2.49
C VAL A 224 -1.18 3.76 -1.48
N ILE A 225 -0.15 3.05 -1.93
CA ILE A 225 0.91 2.51 -1.07
C ILE A 225 2.27 3.01 -1.55
N GLN A 226 3.03 3.59 -0.65
CA GLN A 226 4.37 4.11 -0.94
C GLN A 226 5.41 3.52 0.01
N ALA A 227 6.45 2.94 -0.55
CA ALA A 227 7.66 2.55 0.15
C ALA A 227 8.81 3.49 -0.27
N ASN A 228 9.31 4.26 0.67
CA ASN A 228 10.40 5.18 0.46
C ASN A 228 11.59 4.76 1.32
N LYS A 229 12.48 3.94 0.77
CA LYS A 229 13.49 3.18 1.52
C LYS A 229 12.85 2.33 2.64
N GLY A 230 11.61 1.92 2.44
CA GLY A 230 10.84 1.13 3.38
C GLY A 230 10.55 -0.25 2.82
N ASP A 231 10.04 -1.11 3.66
CA ASP A 231 9.72 -2.50 3.37
C ASP A 231 8.25 -2.75 3.65
N VAL A 232 7.49 -3.13 2.63
CA VAL A 232 6.04 -3.36 2.73
C VAL A 232 5.71 -4.77 2.30
N SER A 233 4.98 -5.49 3.13
CA SER A 233 4.43 -6.81 2.82
C SER A 233 2.94 -6.83 3.07
N ILE A 234 2.16 -7.15 2.04
CA ILE A 234 0.69 -7.18 2.06
C ILE A 234 0.24 -8.57 1.63
N GLY A 235 -0.70 -9.17 2.36
CA GLY A 235 -1.30 -10.44 1.96
C GLY A 235 -2.06 -10.35 0.64
N GLY A 236 -3.02 -9.46 0.56
CA GLY A 236 -3.79 -9.23 -0.66
C GLY A 236 -4.86 -8.16 -0.48
N GLY A 237 -5.88 -8.20 -1.31
CA GLY A 237 -7.02 -7.29 -1.24
C GLY A 237 -7.06 -6.27 -2.36
N LYS A 238 -7.66 -5.12 -2.08
CA LYS A 238 -7.94 -4.06 -3.04
C LYS A 238 -7.03 -2.86 -2.81
N ILE A 239 -6.33 -2.45 -3.85
CA ILE A 239 -5.41 -1.30 -3.85
C ILE A 239 -5.79 -0.43 -5.04
N ILE A 240 -6.56 0.62 -4.82
CA ILE A 240 -7.25 1.35 -5.88
C ILE A 240 -6.82 2.83 -5.91
N ALA A 241 -6.17 3.23 -6.98
CA ALA A 241 -5.92 4.63 -7.28
C ALA A 241 -7.15 5.24 -7.95
N LYS A 242 -7.67 6.32 -7.38
CA LYS A 242 -8.81 7.07 -7.89
C LYS A 242 -8.33 8.33 -8.62
N GLY A 243 -8.91 8.59 -9.78
CA GLY A 243 -8.59 9.78 -10.56
C GLY A 243 -7.22 9.72 -11.23
N ASP A 244 -6.66 10.90 -11.54
CA ASP A 244 -5.47 11.03 -12.39
C ASP A 244 -4.18 11.36 -11.61
N LYS A 245 -4.28 11.61 -10.31
CA LYS A 245 -3.16 12.09 -9.49
C LYS A 245 -2.46 11.01 -8.68
N ALA A 246 -3.10 9.86 -8.49
CA ALA A 246 -2.56 8.79 -7.66
C ALA A 246 -1.99 7.66 -8.51
N SER A 247 -0.86 7.11 -8.09
CA SER A 247 -0.39 5.79 -8.49
C SER A 247 -0.90 4.73 -7.52
N SER A 248 -0.98 3.48 -7.94
CA SER A 248 -1.33 2.39 -7.02
C SER A 248 -0.20 2.09 -6.05
N LEU A 249 0.98 1.88 -6.57
CA LEU A 249 2.19 1.56 -5.82
C LEU A 249 3.31 2.51 -6.25
N LYS A 250 4.04 3.04 -5.29
CA LYS A 250 5.20 3.89 -5.54
C LYS A 250 6.37 3.42 -4.68
N ILE A 251 7.51 3.19 -5.31
CA ILE A 251 8.68 2.63 -4.64
C ILE A 251 9.90 3.48 -4.98
N ASN A 252 10.53 4.05 -3.96
CA ASN A 252 11.68 4.92 -4.11
C ASN A 252 12.81 4.50 -3.17
N ASN A 253 14.01 4.99 -3.46
CA ASN A 253 15.17 4.91 -2.56
C ASN A 253 15.48 3.49 -2.08
N ASP A 254 15.48 2.53 -3.00
CA ASP A 254 15.73 1.10 -2.74
C ASP A 254 14.68 0.44 -1.83
N GLY A 255 13.48 0.99 -1.78
CA GLY A 255 12.37 0.38 -1.08
C GLY A 255 11.90 -0.92 -1.73
N LYS A 256 11.07 -1.67 -1.00
CA LYS A 256 10.47 -2.91 -1.47
C LYS A 256 9.00 -2.98 -1.11
N ILE A 257 8.18 -3.38 -2.07
CA ILE A 257 6.80 -3.80 -1.83
C ILE A 257 6.65 -5.24 -2.32
N GLN A 258 6.10 -6.09 -1.48
CA GLN A 258 5.70 -7.44 -1.88
C GLN A 258 4.23 -7.69 -1.53
N ILE A 259 3.51 -8.33 -2.44
CA ILE A 259 2.06 -8.58 -2.31
C ILE A 259 1.79 -10.04 -2.63
N ASN A 260 1.12 -10.72 -1.73
CA ASN A 260 0.71 -12.14 -1.87
C ASN A 260 1.89 -13.11 -2.07
N GLY A 261 3.07 -12.70 -1.60
CA GLY A 261 4.28 -13.50 -1.74
C GLY A 261 5.46 -12.85 -1.08
N ASN A 262 6.60 -13.50 -1.22
CA ASN A 262 7.86 -13.05 -0.67
C ASN A 262 8.90 -12.84 -1.78
N LEU A 263 9.50 -11.68 -1.83
CA LEU A 263 10.63 -11.36 -2.68
C LEU A 263 11.89 -11.37 -1.82
N SER A 264 12.75 -12.34 -2.03
CA SER A 264 13.99 -12.49 -1.28
C SER A 264 15.03 -11.43 -1.64
N ASP A 265 16.08 -11.32 -0.83
CA ASP A 265 17.21 -10.43 -1.12
C ASP A 265 17.97 -10.82 -2.40
N ARG A 266 17.85 -12.07 -2.83
CA ARG A 266 18.39 -12.56 -4.10
C ARG A 266 17.41 -12.49 -5.25
N ASN A 267 16.30 -11.76 -5.09
CA ASN A 267 15.30 -11.54 -6.12
C ASN A 267 14.54 -12.81 -6.56
N VAL A 268 14.37 -13.74 -5.65
CA VAL A 268 13.49 -14.90 -5.85
C VAL A 268 12.11 -14.59 -5.29
N LEU A 269 11.11 -14.62 -6.17
CA LEU A 269 9.72 -14.42 -5.79
C LEU A 269 9.08 -15.78 -5.49
N THR A 270 8.49 -15.91 -4.31
CA THR A 270 7.78 -17.11 -3.84
C THR A 270 6.36 -16.74 -3.47
N ALA A 271 5.38 -17.50 -3.96
CA ALA A 271 3.98 -17.30 -3.55
C ALA A 271 3.79 -17.58 -2.07
N GLY A 272 2.89 -16.85 -1.43
CA GLY A 272 2.52 -17.09 -0.04
C GLY A 272 1.83 -18.44 0.14
N ALA A 273 1.89 -18.99 1.36
CA ALA A 273 1.24 -20.24 1.71
C ALA A 273 -0.28 -20.19 1.56
N VAL A 274 -0.87 -19.02 1.82
CA VAL A 274 -2.29 -18.74 1.61
C VAL A 274 -2.42 -17.86 0.37
N LYS A 275 -3.28 -18.26 -0.56
CA LYS A 275 -3.60 -17.45 -1.74
C LYS A 275 -4.61 -16.36 -1.37
N HIS A 276 -4.32 -15.14 -1.79
CA HIS A 276 -5.22 -14.01 -1.63
C HIS A 276 -5.65 -13.49 -2.98
N ASP A 277 -6.90 -13.04 -3.10
CA ASP A 277 -7.32 -12.22 -4.23
C ASP A 277 -6.61 -10.86 -4.12
N VAL A 278 -6.01 -10.43 -5.23
CA VAL A 278 -5.31 -9.15 -5.33
C VAL A 278 -5.91 -8.35 -6.47
N GLN A 279 -6.43 -7.18 -6.17
CA GLN A 279 -7.04 -6.31 -7.18
C GLN A 279 -6.38 -4.93 -7.09
N ILE A 280 -5.57 -4.62 -8.08
CA ILE A 280 -4.80 -3.37 -8.12
C ILE A 280 -5.28 -2.55 -9.32
N GLU A 281 -5.61 -1.28 -9.09
CA GLU A 281 -5.94 -0.33 -10.13
C GLU A 281 -5.12 0.93 -9.95
N GLY A 282 -4.35 1.26 -10.96
CA GLY A 282 -3.45 2.40 -11.02
C GLY A 282 -2.05 2.02 -11.47
N ASN A 283 -1.38 2.96 -12.12
CA ASN A 283 0.00 2.77 -12.56
C ASN A 283 0.93 2.51 -11.37
N VAL A 284 1.92 1.68 -11.60
CA VAL A 284 2.99 1.39 -10.65
C VAL A 284 4.21 2.23 -11.02
N LEU A 285 4.72 2.97 -10.04
CA LEU A 285 5.93 3.79 -10.18
C LEU A 285 7.07 3.15 -9.37
N ALA A 286 7.80 2.25 -10.00
CA ALA A 286 8.99 1.63 -9.41
C ALA A 286 10.23 2.40 -9.81
N GLN A 287 10.42 3.60 -9.25
CA GLN A 287 11.48 4.53 -9.67
C GLN A 287 12.87 4.03 -9.29
N LYS A 288 13.03 3.54 -8.09
CA LYS A 288 14.26 2.88 -7.63
C LYS A 288 13.90 1.98 -6.47
N GLY A 289 13.73 0.72 -6.74
CA GLY A 289 13.31 -0.24 -5.75
C GLY A 289 12.79 -1.52 -6.39
N ARG A 290 12.17 -2.36 -5.59
CA ARG A 290 11.74 -3.68 -6.03
C ARG A 290 10.27 -3.92 -5.69
N LEU A 291 9.55 -4.48 -6.65
CA LEU A 291 8.19 -4.97 -6.46
C LEU A 291 8.17 -6.48 -6.69
N GLY A 292 7.63 -7.22 -5.73
CA GLY A 292 7.24 -8.62 -5.87
C GLY A 292 5.71 -8.72 -5.89
N LEU A 293 5.14 -9.16 -6.99
CA LEU A 293 3.69 -9.22 -7.16
C LEU A 293 3.26 -10.62 -7.58
N VAL A 294 2.48 -11.27 -6.74
CA VAL A 294 1.91 -12.58 -7.02
C VAL A 294 0.42 -12.45 -7.27
N LEU A 295 0.00 -12.71 -8.50
CA LEU A 295 -1.40 -12.78 -8.93
C LEU A 295 -1.67 -14.22 -9.31
N ASN A 296 -2.34 -14.96 -8.45
CA ASN A 296 -2.51 -16.41 -8.59
C ASN A 296 -3.90 -16.92 -8.23
N THR A 297 -4.91 -16.07 -8.42
CA THR A 297 -6.31 -16.44 -8.34
C THR A 297 -7.08 -15.87 -9.54
N ASP A 298 -8.17 -16.52 -9.89
CA ASP A 298 -9.04 -16.08 -10.99
C ASP A 298 -9.61 -14.68 -10.78
N GLY A 299 -9.85 -14.28 -9.53
CA GLY A 299 -10.32 -12.95 -9.17
C GLY A 299 -9.21 -11.89 -9.08
N SER A 300 -7.96 -12.25 -9.30
CA SER A 300 -6.83 -11.32 -9.17
C SER A 300 -6.52 -10.62 -10.48
N TYR A 301 -6.24 -9.33 -10.38
CA TYR A 301 -5.80 -8.54 -11.52
C TYR A 301 -5.00 -7.29 -11.10
N ILE A 302 -4.26 -6.77 -12.06
CA ILE A 302 -3.73 -5.42 -12.03
C ILE A 302 -4.16 -4.68 -13.31
N LYS A 303 -4.69 -3.47 -13.15
CA LYS A 303 -4.96 -2.51 -14.24
C LYS A 303 -3.99 -1.36 -14.11
N GLY A 304 -3.09 -1.21 -15.03
CA GLY A 304 -2.14 -0.12 -15.02
C GLY A 304 -0.86 -0.44 -15.79
N LEU A 305 -0.07 0.61 -15.99
CA LEU A 305 1.30 0.50 -16.46
C LEU A 305 2.20 0.13 -15.28
N ILE A 306 3.26 -0.60 -15.54
CA ILE A 306 4.26 -0.95 -14.54
C ILE A 306 5.61 -0.44 -15.01
N GLY A 307 6.06 0.68 -14.43
CA GLY A 307 7.26 1.29 -14.94
C GLY A 307 7.74 2.50 -14.15
N THR A 308 8.54 3.29 -14.82
CA THR A 308 9.05 4.55 -14.30
C THR A 308 9.07 5.59 -15.41
N ASP A 309 8.80 6.83 -15.08
CA ASP A 309 8.93 7.96 -15.98
C ASP A 309 10.36 8.54 -16.00
N ALA A 310 11.21 8.15 -15.07
CA ALA A 310 12.55 8.70 -14.88
C ALA A 310 13.66 7.91 -15.60
N GLY A 311 13.32 6.83 -16.30
CA GLY A 311 14.32 6.01 -17.02
C GLY A 311 15.26 5.20 -16.10
N THR A 312 15.10 5.28 -14.80
CA THR A 312 15.86 4.49 -13.84
C THR A 312 15.06 3.28 -13.40
N ALA A 313 15.68 2.14 -13.49
CA ALA A 313 15.01 0.88 -13.33
C ALA A 313 14.74 0.53 -11.88
N GLY A 314 13.53 0.80 -11.43
CA GLY A 314 12.95 -0.07 -10.44
C GLY A 314 12.69 -1.44 -11.09
N GLN A 315 12.75 -2.52 -10.33
CA GLN A 315 12.62 -3.88 -10.82
C GLN A 315 11.34 -4.52 -10.30
N THR A 316 10.57 -5.08 -11.23
CA THR A 316 9.34 -5.81 -10.91
C THR A 316 9.50 -7.30 -11.21
N TYR A 317 9.17 -8.09 -10.22
CA TYR A 317 9.14 -9.55 -10.26
C TYR A 317 7.68 -9.97 -10.11
N MET A 318 7.16 -10.73 -11.07
CA MET A 318 5.73 -11.05 -11.13
C MET A 318 5.50 -12.53 -11.33
N MET A 319 4.53 -13.06 -10.61
CA MET A 319 3.86 -14.32 -10.92
C MET A 319 2.44 -14.01 -11.41
N LEU A 320 2.03 -14.66 -12.48
CA LEU A 320 0.74 -14.48 -13.13
C LEU A 320 0.15 -15.84 -13.48
N SER A 321 -0.74 -16.35 -12.64
CA SER A 321 -1.16 -17.74 -12.66
C SER A 321 -2.65 -17.90 -12.37
N ASP A 322 -3.19 -19.08 -12.69
CA ASP A 322 -4.54 -19.53 -12.30
C ASP A 322 -5.67 -18.59 -12.73
N GLY A 323 -5.56 -18.02 -13.94
CA GLY A 323 -6.56 -17.13 -14.50
C GLY A 323 -6.42 -15.66 -14.12
N ALA A 324 -5.41 -15.30 -13.35
CA ALA A 324 -5.13 -13.90 -13.02
C ALA A 324 -4.77 -13.10 -14.27
N SER A 325 -5.02 -11.79 -14.24
CA SER A 325 -4.89 -10.92 -15.41
C SER A 325 -4.10 -9.65 -15.13
N TRP A 326 -3.30 -9.27 -16.10
CA TRP A 326 -2.74 -7.94 -16.20
C TRP A 326 -3.37 -7.18 -17.36
N TYR A 327 -4.16 -6.17 -17.04
CA TYR A 327 -4.70 -5.24 -18.03
C TYR A 327 -3.70 -4.11 -18.22
N HIS A 328 -2.93 -4.18 -19.31
CA HIS A 328 -1.92 -3.19 -19.62
C HIS A 328 -2.58 -1.97 -20.24
N GLU A 329 -2.99 -1.05 -19.41
CA GLU A 329 -3.63 0.20 -19.77
C GLU A 329 -3.17 1.32 -18.82
N GLY A 330 -3.15 2.54 -19.30
CA GLY A 330 -2.84 3.69 -18.45
C GLY A 330 -3.94 3.97 -17.46
N LYS A 331 -3.63 4.09 -16.18
CA LYS A 331 -4.58 4.46 -15.16
C LYS A 331 -3.90 5.25 -14.04
N GLY A 332 -4.36 6.48 -13.82
CA GLY A 332 -3.86 7.33 -12.73
C GLY A 332 -2.61 8.12 -13.11
N ALA A 333 -1.77 8.35 -12.11
CA ALA A 333 -0.61 9.23 -12.24
C ALA A 333 0.39 8.76 -13.31
N ARG A 334 0.96 9.71 -14.01
CA ARG A 334 2.05 9.49 -14.97
C ARG A 334 1.68 8.65 -16.20
N THR A 335 0.41 8.50 -16.52
CA THR A 335 -0.02 7.74 -17.70
C THR A 335 0.65 8.22 -18.98
N ASP A 336 0.80 9.52 -19.18
CA ASP A 336 1.41 10.06 -20.40
C ASP A 336 2.94 10.01 -20.39
N SER A 337 3.56 10.07 -19.23
CA SER A 337 5.03 10.10 -19.11
C SER A 337 5.68 8.73 -19.06
N ILE A 338 4.98 7.70 -18.60
CA ILE A 338 5.48 6.33 -18.67
C ILE A 338 5.45 5.88 -20.13
N LYS A 339 6.61 5.57 -20.70
CA LYS A 339 6.74 5.20 -22.11
C LYS A 339 6.57 3.71 -22.38
N GLU A 340 6.92 2.88 -21.41
CA GLU A 340 6.83 1.43 -21.49
C GLU A 340 6.69 0.81 -20.11
N SER A 341 6.18 -0.40 -20.06
CA SER A 341 6.18 -1.22 -18.84
C SER A 341 7.35 -2.21 -18.90
N LYS A 342 8.04 -2.39 -17.77
CA LYS A 342 9.20 -3.28 -17.65
C LYS A 342 8.98 -4.29 -16.52
N ILE A 343 9.16 -5.55 -16.85
CA ILE A 343 9.14 -6.65 -15.89
C ILE A 343 10.49 -7.34 -15.94
N LYS A 344 11.17 -7.45 -14.80
CA LYS A 344 12.45 -8.12 -14.71
C LYS A 344 12.31 -9.63 -14.90
N ASN A 345 11.42 -10.24 -14.14
CA ASN A 345 11.09 -11.65 -14.24
C ASN A 345 9.57 -11.82 -14.22
N LEU A 346 9.06 -12.56 -15.20
CA LEU A 346 7.67 -13.00 -15.22
C LEU A 346 7.64 -14.53 -15.23
N GLU A 347 7.03 -15.11 -14.22
CA GLU A 347 6.68 -16.51 -14.16
C GLU A 347 5.16 -16.64 -14.27
N ALA A 348 4.69 -17.35 -15.28
CA ALA A 348 3.26 -17.50 -15.54
C ALA A 348 2.87 -18.97 -15.60
N ASP A 349 1.71 -19.28 -15.06
CA ASP A 349 1.08 -20.59 -15.16
C ASP A 349 -0.42 -20.41 -15.30
N GLY A 350 -0.86 -20.18 -16.54
CA GLY A 350 -2.27 -19.93 -16.86
C GLY A 350 -2.71 -18.49 -16.58
N GLY A 351 -1.81 -17.53 -16.66
CA GLY A 351 -2.13 -16.11 -16.55
C GLY A 351 -2.46 -15.46 -17.88
N ASN A 352 -2.96 -14.23 -17.82
CA ASN A 352 -3.39 -13.47 -18.99
C ASN A 352 -2.78 -12.05 -18.96
N ILE A 353 -2.26 -11.60 -20.09
CA ILE A 353 -1.92 -10.20 -20.31
C ILE A 353 -2.84 -9.66 -21.41
N TYR A 354 -3.51 -8.55 -21.12
CA TYR A 354 -4.32 -7.81 -22.08
C TYR A 354 -3.57 -6.55 -22.46
N GLN A 355 -2.96 -6.55 -23.65
CA GLN A 355 -2.27 -5.37 -24.18
C GLN A 355 -3.33 -4.42 -24.78
N LYS A 356 -3.65 -3.37 -24.03
CA LYS A 356 -4.78 -2.48 -24.34
C LYS A 356 -4.35 -1.10 -24.82
N ASN A 357 -3.06 -0.86 -25.01
CA ASN A 357 -2.58 0.43 -25.49
C ASN A 357 -1.33 0.30 -26.39
N GLU A 358 -0.84 1.43 -26.87
CA GLU A 358 0.31 1.49 -27.77
C GLU A 358 1.69 1.41 -27.06
N LYS A 359 1.71 1.47 -25.73
CA LYS A 359 2.96 1.42 -24.98
C LYS A 359 3.49 0.00 -24.92
N PRO A 360 4.78 -0.21 -25.19
CA PRO A 360 5.35 -1.55 -25.18
C PRO A 360 5.46 -2.12 -23.76
N ILE A 361 5.53 -3.45 -23.72
CA ILE A 361 5.87 -4.24 -22.54
C ILE A 361 7.20 -4.91 -22.80
N THR A 362 8.15 -4.74 -21.89
CA THR A 362 9.42 -5.45 -21.93
C THR A 362 9.50 -6.41 -20.75
N ILE A 363 9.68 -7.69 -21.02
CA ILE A 363 9.88 -8.76 -20.06
C ILE A 363 11.28 -9.30 -20.26
N GLU A 364 12.19 -9.07 -19.31
CA GLU A 364 13.57 -9.53 -19.48
C GLU A 364 13.69 -11.04 -19.44
N ASN A 365 13.06 -11.68 -18.45
CA ASN A 365 13.11 -13.13 -18.28
C ASN A 365 11.70 -13.68 -18.12
N TYR A 366 11.35 -14.62 -18.97
CA TYR A 366 10.03 -15.25 -18.99
C TYR A 366 10.13 -16.74 -18.76
N LYS A 367 9.19 -17.27 -17.99
CA LYS A 367 9.05 -18.71 -17.76
C LYS A 367 7.57 -19.08 -17.63
N GLY A 368 7.20 -20.19 -18.26
CA GLY A 368 5.89 -20.81 -18.08
C GLY A 368 4.97 -20.64 -19.26
N ASN A 369 3.68 -20.42 -19.00
CA ASN A 369 2.68 -20.28 -20.04
C ASN A 369 1.68 -19.18 -19.67
N MET A 370 1.32 -18.38 -20.66
CA MET A 370 0.30 -17.34 -20.54
C MET A 370 -0.42 -17.14 -21.86
N LYS A 371 -1.55 -16.45 -21.77
CA LYS A 371 -2.25 -15.91 -22.94
C LYS A 371 -1.97 -14.41 -23.05
N LEU A 372 -1.69 -13.96 -24.25
CA LEU A 372 -1.49 -12.56 -24.58
C LEU A 372 -2.61 -12.10 -25.52
N PHE A 373 -3.45 -11.20 -25.03
CA PHE A 373 -4.59 -10.65 -25.76
C PHE A 373 -4.23 -9.28 -26.30
N TYR A 374 -4.44 -9.09 -27.60
CA TYR A 374 -4.33 -7.78 -28.22
C TYR A 374 -5.71 -7.17 -28.42
N LYS A 375 -5.85 -5.93 -27.94
CA LYS A 375 -7.09 -5.19 -28.13
C LYS A 375 -7.17 -4.63 -29.54
N HIS A 376 -8.33 -4.75 -30.10
CA HIS A 376 -8.70 -4.13 -31.35
C HIS A 376 -9.46 -2.84 -31.08
N GLU A 377 -8.90 -1.70 -31.48
CA GLU A 377 -9.49 -0.38 -31.16
C GLU A 377 -10.43 0.14 -32.24
N ASN A 378 -10.30 -0.34 -33.48
CA ASN A 378 -11.11 0.10 -34.61
C ASN A 378 -11.88 -1.06 -35.23
N ALA A 379 -13.01 -0.75 -35.88
CA ALA A 379 -13.82 -1.71 -36.58
C ALA A 379 -13.19 -2.22 -37.90
N GLY A 380 -11.87 -2.13 -38.05
CA GLY A 380 -11.15 -2.62 -39.20
C GLY A 380 -10.93 -4.13 -39.18
N THR A 381 -10.64 -4.69 -40.32
CA THR A 381 -10.37 -6.13 -40.52
C THR A 381 -8.95 -6.41 -40.95
N LYS A 382 -8.12 -5.38 -41.07
CA LYS A 382 -6.73 -5.49 -41.50
C LYS A 382 -5.78 -5.47 -40.29
N ALA A 383 -4.64 -6.11 -40.45
CA ALA A 383 -3.59 -6.15 -39.39
C ALA A 383 -3.16 -4.76 -38.92
N GLU A 384 -3.06 -3.78 -39.82
CA GLU A 384 -2.71 -2.40 -39.51
C GLU A 384 -3.71 -1.66 -38.63
N ASP A 385 -4.92 -2.16 -38.50
CA ASP A 385 -5.96 -1.57 -37.64
C ASP A 385 -5.75 -1.90 -36.14
N TYR A 386 -4.81 -2.81 -35.83
CA TYR A 386 -4.49 -3.21 -34.48
C TYR A 386 -3.38 -2.34 -33.90
N LYS A 387 -3.74 -1.48 -32.97
CA LYS A 387 -2.82 -0.49 -32.36
C LYS A 387 -2.34 -0.87 -30.98
N SER A 388 -1.96 -2.11 -30.81
CA SER A 388 -1.33 -2.54 -29.56
C SER A 388 0.17 -2.30 -29.58
N GLY A 389 0.75 -2.01 -28.43
CA GLY A 389 2.19 -1.88 -28.26
C GLY A 389 2.90 -3.22 -28.36
N ASP A 390 4.17 -3.17 -28.68
CA ASP A 390 5.01 -4.34 -28.80
C ASP A 390 5.23 -5.04 -27.45
N VAL A 391 5.46 -6.33 -27.50
CA VAL A 391 5.86 -7.12 -26.32
C VAL A 391 7.25 -7.73 -26.62
N HIS A 392 8.22 -7.35 -25.81
CA HIS A 392 9.61 -7.81 -25.95
C HIS A 392 9.98 -8.79 -24.85
N ILE A 393 10.47 -9.94 -25.24
CA ILE A 393 10.96 -10.98 -24.34
C ILE A 393 12.47 -11.07 -24.49
N GLY A 394 13.21 -10.77 -23.42
CA GLY A 394 14.67 -10.85 -23.46
C GLY A 394 15.21 -12.27 -23.48
N SER A 395 14.72 -13.11 -22.58
CA SER A 395 15.00 -14.54 -22.58
C SER A 395 13.80 -15.34 -22.07
N ALA A 396 13.67 -16.58 -22.53
CA ALA A 396 12.63 -17.48 -22.07
C ALA A 396 13.22 -18.84 -21.70
N ALA A 397 12.72 -19.42 -20.60
CA ALA A 397 13.12 -20.75 -20.19
C ALA A 397 12.64 -21.79 -21.22
N GLU A 398 13.39 -22.85 -21.39
CA GLU A 398 13.01 -23.95 -22.27
C GLU A 398 11.60 -24.49 -21.92
N GLY A 399 10.79 -24.72 -22.94
CA GLY A 399 9.42 -25.20 -22.79
C GLY A 399 8.39 -24.12 -22.47
N SER A 400 8.82 -22.88 -22.34
CA SER A 400 7.90 -21.74 -22.12
C SER A 400 7.02 -21.51 -23.35
N ARG A 401 5.82 -20.99 -23.13
CA ARG A 401 4.81 -20.79 -24.16
C ARG A 401 4.05 -19.51 -23.95
N ILE A 402 3.74 -18.81 -25.02
CA ILE A 402 2.82 -17.69 -25.07
C ILE A 402 1.77 -17.98 -26.14
N THR A 403 0.52 -17.96 -25.77
CA THR A 403 -0.61 -18.08 -26.70
C THR A 403 -1.13 -16.69 -27.01
N VAL A 404 -1.00 -16.26 -28.26
CA VAL A 404 -1.49 -14.96 -28.71
C VAL A 404 -2.96 -15.08 -29.08
N VAL A 405 -3.80 -14.22 -28.52
CA VAL A 405 -5.24 -14.20 -28.75
C VAL A 405 -5.66 -12.82 -29.22
N THR A 406 -6.50 -12.78 -30.23
CA THR A 406 -7.09 -11.55 -30.71
C THR A 406 -8.38 -11.26 -29.96
N ASP A 407 -8.46 -10.09 -29.34
CA ASP A 407 -9.71 -9.59 -28.78
C ASP A 407 -10.51 -8.92 -29.92
N ASN A 408 -11.48 -9.67 -30.44
CA ASN A 408 -12.32 -9.27 -31.55
C ASN A 408 -13.66 -8.68 -31.11
N SER A 409 -13.81 -8.26 -29.86
CA SER A 409 -15.10 -7.76 -29.41
C SER A 409 -15.58 -6.58 -30.28
N GLY A 410 -16.68 -6.78 -31.01
CA GLY A 410 -17.26 -5.78 -31.91
C GLY A 410 -16.90 -5.92 -33.39
N ILE A 411 -16.06 -6.89 -33.77
CA ILE A 411 -15.70 -7.14 -35.17
C ILE A 411 -16.04 -8.55 -35.55
N THR A 412 -16.74 -8.69 -36.68
CA THR A 412 -17.02 -10.00 -37.28
C THR A 412 -16.06 -10.21 -38.43
N MET A 413 -15.07 -11.08 -38.27
CA MET A 413 -14.23 -11.58 -39.34
C MET A 413 -14.78 -12.95 -39.77
N THR A 414 -15.26 -13.01 -40.99
CA THR A 414 -15.85 -14.26 -41.55
C THR A 414 -14.93 -14.93 -42.56
N ASP A 415 -13.92 -14.22 -43.04
CA ASP A 415 -12.92 -14.74 -43.97
C ASP A 415 -11.75 -15.34 -43.19
N GLU A 416 -11.57 -16.66 -43.33
CA GLU A 416 -10.48 -17.38 -42.68
C GLU A 416 -9.09 -16.82 -43.04
N ALA A 417 -8.88 -16.40 -44.29
CA ALA A 417 -7.61 -15.81 -44.72
C ALA A 417 -7.33 -14.49 -44.01
N GLN A 418 -8.33 -13.66 -43.79
CA GLN A 418 -8.19 -12.42 -43.05
C GLN A 418 -7.87 -12.66 -41.56
N ILE A 419 -8.50 -13.66 -40.96
CA ILE A 419 -8.21 -14.07 -39.57
C ILE A 419 -6.75 -14.46 -39.43
N TYR A 420 -6.24 -15.32 -40.34
CA TYR A 420 -4.84 -15.73 -40.32
C TYR A 420 -3.87 -14.56 -40.56
N GLU A 421 -4.19 -13.65 -41.46
CA GLU A 421 -3.39 -12.44 -41.71
C GLU A 421 -3.24 -11.58 -40.43
N VAL A 422 -4.35 -11.34 -39.72
CA VAL A 422 -4.37 -10.55 -38.48
C VAL A 422 -3.57 -11.27 -37.37
N LEU A 423 -3.79 -12.55 -37.18
CA LEU A 423 -3.07 -13.32 -36.15
C LEU A 423 -1.57 -13.34 -36.40
N ASN A 424 -1.13 -13.50 -37.65
CA ASN A 424 0.28 -13.45 -38.01
C ASN A 424 0.90 -12.07 -37.76
N ALA A 425 0.17 -11.01 -38.06
CA ALA A 425 0.65 -9.64 -37.80
C ALA A 425 0.76 -9.35 -36.31
N LEU A 426 -0.19 -9.80 -35.51
CA LEU A 426 -0.14 -9.67 -34.06
C LEU A 426 0.99 -10.49 -33.44
N ALA A 427 1.25 -11.69 -33.96
CA ALA A 427 2.40 -12.49 -33.53
C ALA A 427 3.72 -11.79 -33.84
N GLY A 428 3.79 -10.99 -34.92
CA GLY A 428 4.94 -10.18 -35.26
C GLY A 428 5.23 -9.02 -34.29
N LYS A 429 4.29 -8.68 -33.38
CA LYS A 429 4.50 -7.70 -32.29
C LYS A 429 5.10 -8.30 -31.04
N LEU A 430 5.29 -9.60 -31.01
CA LEU A 430 5.97 -10.33 -29.98
C LEU A 430 7.40 -10.59 -30.44
N TYR A 431 8.38 -10.02 -29.75
CA TYR A 431 9.79 -10.16 -30.09
C TYR A 431 10.48 -11.05 -29.06
N TYR A 432 11.39 -11.87 -29.56
CA TYR A 432 12.27 -12.69 -28.75
C TYR A 432 13.72 -12.39 -29.16
N ASP A 433 14.49 -11.93 -28.22
CA ASP A 433 15.92 -11.59 -28.46
C ASP A 433 16.85 -12.76 -28.12
#